data_6831ed8b8e1016ff21c40661f1f6c641
#
_entry.id   6831ed8b8e1016ff21c40661f1f6c641
#
_cell.length_a   1.000
_cell.length_b   1.000
_cell.length_c   1.000
_cell.angle_alpha   90.00
_cell.angle_beta   90.00
_cell.angle_gamma   90.00
#
_symmetry.space_group_name_H-M   'P 1'
#
loop_
_entity.id
_entity.type
_entity.pdbx_description
1 polymer ?
#
loop_
_entity_poly.entity_id
_entity_poly.type
_entity_poly.pdbx_seq_one_letter_code
_entity_poly.pdbx_strand_id
1 'polypeptide(L)'
;RDKRMSDKLFGMAGLGLDNLEDMDIFGQEKKEEQAAAEAPKIEEKDLIYDKNFTCPVCGEDFPAKIMKTGKARLLGTDQDLRAKYEGIDAVKYDVILCPHCGYAALNRYFNNITKVYAKLIKENISSKVQLHTYDDDIYTYEEAIERYKLCLANAVVKRAHASEKAY
;
A
#
# COMPACT_ATOMS: atom_id res chain seq x y z
N ARG A 1 -39.03 -1.01 -39.62
CA ARG A 1 -39.73 0.13 -38.93
C ARG A 1 -39.02 0.39 -37.62
N ASP A 2 -37.79 0.89 -37.62
CA ASP A 2 -37.17 1.46 -36.41
C ASP A 2 -35.86 2.21 -36.73
N LYS A 3 -35.83 2.90 -37.86
CA LYS A 3 -34.67 3.69 -38.29
C LYS A 3 -34.87 5.21 -38.11
N ARG A 4 -35.87 5.62 -37.30
CA ARG A 4 -36.25 7.03 -37.16
C ARG A 4 -36.07 7.60 -35.72
N MET A 5 -35.45 6.88 -34.82
CA MET A 5 -35.30 7.33 -33.43
C MET A 5 -33.86 7.73 -33.08
N SER A 6 -32.89 7.36 -33.93
CA SER A 6 -31.48 7.69 -33.77
C SER A 6 -31.14 9.15 -34.12
N ASP A 7 -31.88 9.74 -35.09
CA ASP A 7 -31.51 11.06 -35.67
C ASP A 7 -31.95 12.28 -34.84
N LYS A 8 -32.59 12.06 -33.68
CA LYS A 8 -33.05 13.15 -32.80
C LYS A 8 -32.33 13.26 -31.45
N LEU A 9 -31.44 12.35 -31.14
CA LEU A 9 -30.80 12.34 -29.83
C LEU A 9 -29.63 13.32 -29.70
N PHE A 10 -29.04 13.71 -30.82
CA PHE A 10 -27.90 14.64 -30.83
C PHE A 10 -28.10 15.81 -31.78
N GLY A 11 -29.20 16.50 -31.76
CA GLY A 11 -29.54 17.65 -32.64
C GLY A 11 -28.42 18.70 -32.83
N MET A 12 -27.22 18.26 -33.27
CA MET A 12 -26.05 19.07 -33.50
C MET A 12 -25.78 19.39 -34.97
N ALA A 13 -26.77 19.16 -35.85
CA ALA A 13 -26.66 19.44 -37.28
C ALA A 13 -26.48 20.94 -37.64
N GLY A 14 -26.34 21.82 -36.67
CA GLY A 14 -26.11 23.25 -36.87
C GLY A 14 -24.75 23.76 -36.40
N LEU A 15 -23.87 22.89 -35.87
CA LEU A 15 -22.58 23.27 -35.22
C LEU A 15 -21.34 22.87 -36.03
N GLY A 16 -21.51 22.40 -37.28
CA GLY A 16 -20.37 22.04 -38.15
C GLY A 16 -19.58 20.79 -37.69
N LEU A 17 -20.24 19.89 -36.95
CA LEU A 17 -19.63 18.67 -36.41
C LEU A 17 -20.11 17.42 -37.22
N ASP A 18 -20.19 17.55 -38.50
CA ASP A 18 -20.71 16.50 -39.41
C ASP A 18 -19.76 15.28 -39.53
N ASN A 19 -18.56 15.33 -38.94
CA ASN A 19 -17.56 14.26 -39.02
C ASN A 19 -17.47 13.38 -37.76
N LEU A 20 -18.43 13.46 -36.84
CA LEU A 20 -18.40 12.63 -35.61
C LEU A 20 -18.87 11.18 -35.87
N GLU A 21 -19.50 10.92 -37.03
CA GLU A 21 -19.95 9.55 -37.38
C GLU A 21 -18.79 8.64 -37.81
N ASP A 22 -17.66 9.19 -38.24
CA ASP A 22 -16.47 8.44 -38.64
C ASP A 22 -15.44 8.30 -37.48
N MET A 23 -15.70 8.88 -36.33
CA MET A 23 -14.85 8.67 -35.14
C MET A 23 -15.28 7.38 -34.42
N ASP A 24 -14.49 6.33 -34.60
CA ASP A 24 -14.65 5.06 -33.89
C ASP A 24 -14.31 5.24 -32.40
N ILE A 25 -15.29 5.77 -31.65
CA ILE A 25 -15.18 6.06 -30.20
C ILE A 25 -14.96 4.78 -29.39
N PHE A 26 -15.31 3.62 -29.95
CA PHE A 26 -15.19 2.32 -29.29
C PHE A 26 -14.02 1.46 -29.82
N GLY A 27 -13.29 1.93 -30.84
CA GLY A 27 -12.17 1.19 -31.44
C GLY A 27 -10.89 1.20 -30.59
N GLN A 28 -10.80 2.09 -29.61
CA GLN A 28 -9.60 2.19 -28.76
C GLN A 28 -9.56 1.19 -27.61
N GLU A 29 -10.70 0.74 -27.11
CA GLU A 29 -10.72 -0.24 -26.00
C GLU A 29 -10.09 -1.60 -26.35
N LYS A 30 -10.20 -2.02 -27.61
CA LYS A 30 -9.56 -3.28 -28.07
C LYS A 30 -8.05 -3.19 -28.28
N LYS A 31 -7.49 -1.98 -28.42
CA LYS A 31 -6.04 -1.81 -28.56
C LYS A 31 -5.33 -1.68 -27.21
N GLU A 32 -6.02 -1.18 -26.19
CA GLU A 32 -5.44 -1.10 -24.85
C GLU A 32 -5.40 -2.47 -24.15
N GLU A 33 -6.35 -3.35 -24.42
CA GLU A 33 -6.36 -4.71 -23.87
C GLU A 33 -5.26 -5.62 -24.47
N GLN A 34 -4.84 -5.35 -25.72
CA GLN A 34 -3.73 -6.08 -26.35
C GLN A 34 -2.35 -5.48 -26.05
N ALA A 35 -2.25 -4.19 -25.69
CA ALA A 35 -0.98 -3.57 -25.26
C ALA A 35 -0.63 -3.88 -23.80
N ALA A 36 -1.60 -4.30 -22.98
CA ALA A 36 -1.36 -4.71 -21.59
C ALA A 36 -0.72 -6.10 -21.45
N ALA A 37 -0.60 -6.87 -22.55
CA ALA A 37 -0.07 -8.23 -22.52
C ALA A 37 1.47 -8.36 -22.64
N GLU A 38 2.20 -7.26 -22.86
CA GLU A 38 3.67 -7.28 -23.04
C GLU A 38 4.43 -6.30 -22.15
N ALA A 39 3.84 -5.80 -21.06
CA ALA A 39 4.61 -5.09 -20.07
C ALA A 39 5.53 -6.06 -19.32
N PRO A 40 6.83 -5.76 -19.12
CA PRO A 40 7.71 -6.62 -18.34
C PRO A 40 7.09 -6.84 -16.97
N LYS A 41 6.95 -8.11 -16.55
CA LYS A 41 6.44 -8.46 -15.22
C LYS A 41 7.39 -7.85 -14.19
N ILE A 42 6.94 -6.77 -13.57
CA ILE A 42 7.69 -6.13 -12.50
C ILE A 42 7.64 -7.08 -11.31
N GLU A 43 8.79 -7.52 -10.84
CA GLU A 43 8.87 -8.39 -9.67
C GLU A 43 8.72 -7.54 -8.39
N GLU A 44 8.12 -8.12 -7.35
CA GLU A 44 7.92 -7.45 -6.07
C GLU A 44 9.22 -6.92 -5.47
N LYS A 45 10.35 -7.62 -5.67
CA LYS A 45 11.70 -7.20 -5.26
C LYS A 45 12.12 -5.85 -5.84
N ASP A 46 11.74 -5.55 -7.08
CA ASP A 46 12.12 -4.30 -7.75
C ASP A 46 11.38 -3.08 -7.18
N LEU A 47 10.23 -3.34 -6.54
CA LEU A 47 9.34 -2.33 -5.98
C LEU A 47 9.60 -2.02 -4.51
N ILE A 48 10.54 -2.71 -3.87
CA ILE A 48 10.93 -2.51 -2.48
C ILE A 48 12.41 -2.11 -2.37
N TYR A 49 12.78 -1.56 -1.21
CA TYR A 49 14.17 -1.27 -0.84
C TYR A 49 14.34 -1.30 0.67
N ASP A 50 15.56 -1.59 1.11
CA ASP A 50 15.91 -1.53 2.51
C ASP A 50 16.21 -0.07 2.91
N LYS A 51 15.53 0.39 3.96
CA LYS A 51 15.77 1.69 4.58
C LYS A 51 16.21 1.48 6.01
N ASN A 52 17.27 2.17 6.42
CA ASN A 52 17.71 2.16 7.81
C ASN A 52 16.81 3.04 8.67
N PHE A 53 16.40 2.49 9.80
CA PHE A 53 15.61 3.17 10.81
C PHE A 53 16.33 3.09 12.14
N THR A 54 16.28 4.18 12.91
CA THR A 54 16.71 4.21 14.31
C THR A 54 15.48 3.99 15.19
N CYS A 55 15.52 2.98 16.04
CA CYS A 55 14.39 2.67 16.91
C CYS A 55 14.25 3.71 18.03
N PRO A 56 13.12 4.39 18.17
CA PRO A 56 12.93 5.40 19.23
C PRO A 56 12.78 4.79 20.63
N VAL A 57 12.66 3.47 20.73
CA VAL A 57 12.51 2.74 22.00
C VAL A 57 13.84 2.23 22.52
N CYS A 58 14.63 1.50 21.71
CA CYS A 58 15.93 0.97 22.12
C CYS A 58 17.13 1.82 21.66
N GLY A 59 16.98 2.64 20.63
CA GLY A 59 18.05 3.44 20.05
C GLY A 59 18.91 2.71 19.01
N GLU A 60 18.62 1.44 18.74
CA GLU A 60 19.37 0.64 17.77
C GLU A 60 18.94 0.92 16.35
N ASP A 61 19.91 0.87 15.42
CA ASP A 61 19.66 1.00 13.99
C ASP A 61 19.39 -0.36 13.36
N PHE A 62 18.44 -0.42 12.45
CA PHE A 62 18.11 -1.64 11.73
C PHE A 62 17.55 -1.34 10.34
N PRO A 63 17.76 -2.23 9.36
CA PRO A 63 17.13 -2.11 8.06
C PRO A 63 15.68 -2.62 8.10
N ALA A 64 14.78 -1.95 7.42
CA ALA A 64 13.43 -2.43 7.16
C ALA A 64 13.06 -2.22 5.69
N LYS A 65 12.33 -3.18 5.14
CA LYS A 65 11.88 -3.12 3.75
C LYS A 65 10.67 -2.20 3.64
N ILE A 66 10.72 -1.26 2.71
CA ILE A 66 9.61 -0.36 2.39
C ILE A 66 9.37 -0.31 0.88
N MET A 67 8.14 0.02 0.49
CA MET A 67 7.76 0.13 -0.90
C MET A 67 8.29 1.42 -1.53
N LYS A 68 8.75 1.32 -2.78
CA LYS A 68 9.12 2.46 -3.64
C LYS A 68 7.85 3.08 -4.24
N THR A 69 7.29 4.08 -3.58
CA THR A 69 6.03 4.72 -4.00
C THR A 69 6.04 5.29 -5.41
N GLY A 70 7.21 5.68 -5.93
CA GLY A 70 7.34 6.27 -7.28
C GLY A 70 7.48 5.27 -8.43
N LYS A 71 7.65 3.97 -8.13
CA LYS A 71 7.83 2.92 -9.15
C LYS A 71 6.62 2.00 -9.30
N ALA A 72 5.85 1.81 -8.24
CA ALA A 72 4.68 0.98 -8.28
C ALA A 72 3.52 1.72 -8.96
N ARG A 73 2.95 1.09 -10.00
CA ARG A 73 1.79 1.63 -10.73
C ARG A 73 0.55 1.43 -9.86
N LEU A 74 -0.17 2.51 -9.57
CA LEU A 74 -1.46 2.45 -8.90
C LEU A 74 -2.51 1.93 -9.89
N LEU A 75 -3.18 0.83 -9.54
CA LEU A 75 -4.27 0.25 -10.32
C LEU A 75 -5.64 0.84 -9.95
N GLY A 76 -5.76 1.32 -8.73
CA GLY A 76 -7.01 1.85 -8.19
C GLY A 76 -7.08 1.69 -6.67
N THR A 77 -8.28 1.82 -6.14
CA THR A 77 -8.55 1.62 -4.71
C THR A 77 -9.60 0.53 -4.52
N ASP A 78 -9.52 -0.20 -3.43
CA ASP A 78 -10.54 -1.15 -3.02
C ASP A 78 -11.75 -0.42 -2.40
N GLN A 79 -12.81 -1.16 -2.04
CA GLN A 79 -14.01 -0.61 -1.40
C GLN A 79 -13.70 0.05 -0.04
N ASP A 80 -12.65 -0.40 0.64
CA ASP A 80 -12.13 0.16 1.90
C ASP A 80 -11.11 1.31 1.69
N LEU A 81 -11.02 1.84 0.46
CA LEU A 81 -10.07 2.88 0.03
C LEU A 81 -8.60 2.44 0.07
N ARG A 82 -8.31 1.16 0.24
CA ARG A 82 -6.95 0.63 0.14
C ARG A 82 -6.42 0.75 -1.27
N ALA A 83 -5.25 1.36 -1.43
CA ALA A 83 -4.59 1.46 -2.71
C ALA A 83 -4.09 0.09 -3.20
N LYS A 84 -4.44 -0.26 -4.44
CA LYS A 84 -3.96 -1.47 -5.13
C LYS A 84 -2.86 -1.08 -6.11
N TYR A 85 -1.73 -1.75 -5.99
CA TYR A 85 -0.58 -1.54 -6.87
C TYR A 85 -0.31 -2.78 -7.71
N GLU A 86 0.24 -2.56 -8.90
CA GLU A 86 0.65 -3.65 -9.79
C GLU A 86 1.90 -4.34 -9.24
N GLY A 87 1.83 -5.67 -9.10
CA GLY A 87 2.96 -6.50 -8.69
C GLY A 87 3.35 -6.46 -7.21
N ILE A 88 2.68 -5.65 -6.38
CA ILE A 88 3.00 -5.53 -4.95
C ILE A 88 1.76 -5.25 -4.11
N ASP A 89 1.69 -5.87 -2.93
CA ASP A 89 0.72 -5.49 -1.90
C ASP A 89 1.40 -4.58 -0.87
N ALA A 90 1.10 -3.27 -0.95
CA ALA A 90 1.71 -2.24 -0.11
C ALA A 90 1.51 -2.49 1.39
N VAL A 91 0.40 -3.13 1.76
CA VAL A 91 0.05 -3.43 3.16
C VAL A 91 1.15 -4.28 3.83
N LYS A 92 1.81 -5.19 3.12
CA LYS A 92 2.89 -6.00 3.68
C LYS A 92 4.07 -5.17 4.22
N TYR A 93 4.26 -3.95 3.70
CA TYR A 93 5.43 -3.09 3.96
C TYR A 93 5.11 -1.84 4.79
N ASP A 94 3.87 -1.69 5.25
CA ASP A 94 3.44 -0.50 6.01
C ASP A 94 3.90 -0.53 7.48
N VAL A 95 4.09 -1.71 8.06
CA VAL A 95 4.51 -1.87 9.45
C VAL A 95 6.02 -2.01 9.54
N ILE A 96 6.64 -1.14 10.34
CA ILE A 96 8.05 -1.21 10.69
C ILE A 96 8.18 -1.89 12.05
N LEU A 97 8.97 -2.95 12.11
CA LEU A 97 9.24 -3.74 13.30
C LEU A 97 10.73 -3.67 13.64
N CYS A 98 11.05 -3.24 14.84
CA CYS A 98 12.40 -3.32 15.37
C CYS A 98 12.73 -4.75 15.81
N PRO A 99 13.75 -5.40 15.23
CA PRO A 99 14.11 -6.78 15.57
C PRO A 99 14.77 -6.89 16.95
N HIS A 100 15.21 -5.78 17.55
CA HIS A 100 15.93 -5.79 18.84
C HIS A 100 14.99 -5.72 20.04
N CYS A 101 13.91 -4.92 19.94
CA CYS A 101 13.03 -4.67 21.09
C CYS A 101 11.56 -5.01 20.86
N GLY A 102 11.17 -5.43 19.64
CA GLY A 102 9.78 -5.74 19.33
C GLY A 102 8.85 -4.53 19.20
N TYR A 103 9.41 -3.31 19.19
CA TYR A 103 8.62 -2.13 18.86
C TYR A 103 8.18 -2.17 17.43
N ALA A 104 6.87 -2.14 17.21
CA ALA A 104 6.26 -2.13 15.89
C ALA A 104 5.24 -1.00 15.77
N ALA A 105 5.27 -0.29 14.67
CA ALA A 105 4.30 0.76 14.36
C ALA A 105 4.19 0.94 12.84
N LEU A 106 3.08 1.50 12.38
CA LEU A 106 2.96 1.95 11.00
C LEU A 106 4.05 2.98 10.68
N ASN A 107 4.57 2.95 9.47
CA ASN A 107 5.67 3.83 9.03
C ASN A 107 5.42 5.31 9.38
N ARG A 108 4.19 5.79 9.17
CA ARG A 108 3.79 7.18 9.49
C ARG A 108 3.81 7.53 10.98
N TYR A 109 3.69 6.54 11.87
CA TYR A 109 3.65 6.74 13.32
C TYR A 109 4.91 6.25 14.03
N PHE A 110 5.84 5.63 13.32
CA PHE A 110 7.01 4.96 13.91
C PHE A 110 7.85 5.89 14.79
N ASN A 111 8.06 7.13 14.35
CA ASN A 111 8.83 8.12 15.11
C ASN A 111 7.99 8.92 16.11
N ASN A 112 6.67 8.76 16.13
CA ASN A 112 5.76 9.51 16.99
C ASN A 112 5.54 8.82 18.33
N ILE A 113 6.58 8.74 19.15
CA ILE A 113 6.52 8.14 20.48
C ILE A 113 7.18 9.04 21.51
N THR A 114 6.56 9.15 22.69
CA THR A 114 7.12 9.87 23.83
C THR A 114 7.99 8.93 24.68
N LYS A 115 8.92 9.51 25.47
CA LYS A 115 9.78 8.74 26.37
C LYS A 115 8.99 7.89 27.37
N VAL A 116 7.83 8.36 27.80
CA VAL A 116 6.94 7.62 28.72
C VAL A 116 6.41 6.35 28.05
N TYR A 117 5.92 6.47 26.81
CA TYR A 117 5.42 5.32 26.08
C TYR A 117 6.52 4.35 25.65
N ALA A 118 7.71 4.87 25.33
CA ALA A 118 8.88 4.02 25.05
C ALA A 118 9.23 3.14 26.27
N LYS A 119 9.15 3.69 27.50
CA LYS A 119 9.35 2.92 28.73
C LYS A 119 8.28 1.84 28.92
N LEU A 120 7.01 2.17 28.71
CA LEU A 120 5.91 1.19 28.79
C LEU A 120 6.07 0.05 27.79
N ILE A 121 6.54 0.33 26.58
CA ILE A 121 6.80 -0.69 25.58
C ILE A 121 7.97 -1.59 26.01
N LYS A 122 9.06 -1.04 26.53
CA LYS A 122 10.17 -1.84 27.07
C LYS A 122 9.70 -2.80 28.15
N GLU A 123 8.87 -2.35 29.07
CA GLU A 123 8.38 -3.15 30.20
C GLU A 123 7.37 -4.22 29.80
N ASN A 124 6.48 -3.94 28.84
CA ASN A 124 5.36 -4.81 28.50
C ASN A 124 5.56 -5.63 27.23
N ILE A 125 6.32 -5.15 26.27
CA ILE A 125 6.54 -5.81 24.98
C ILE A 125 7.96 -6.42 24.96
N SER A 126 9.00 -5.61 25.09
CA SER A 126 10.38 -6.07 24.90
C SER A 126 10.80 -7.18 25.86
N SER A 127 10.22 -7.22 27.06
CA SER A 127 10.51 -8.27 28.05
C SER A 127 9.83 -9.60 27.79
N LYS A 128 8.83 -9.64 26.91
CA LYS A 128 7.95 -10.81 26.72
C LYS A 128 7.90 -11.32 25.29
N VAL A 129 8.27 -10.48 24.32
CA VAL A 129 8.14 -10.82 22.91
C VAL A 129 9.26 -11.77 22.50
N GLN A 130 8.89 -12.83 21.78
CA GLN A 130 9.81 -13.68 21.05
C GLN A 130 9.69 -13.27 19.57
N LEU A 131 10.77 -12.70 19.05
CA LEU A 131 10.83 -12.26 17.67
C LEU A 131 11.37 -13.38 16.80
N HIS A 132 10.66 -13.67 15.73
CA HIS A 132 11.15 -14.54 14.68
C HIS A 132 12.01 -13.70 13.73
N THR A 133 13.17 -14.24 13.36
CA THR A 133 14.03 -13.64 12.36
C THR A 133 13.66 -14.25 11.02
N TYR A 134 13.18 -13.42 10.10
CA TYR A 134 12.92 -13.79 8.74
C TYR A 134 14.02 -13.21 7.85
N ASP A 135 14.63 -14.04 7.03
CA ASP A 135 15.75 -13.66 6.17
C ASP A 135 15.33 -13.68 4.68
N ASP A 136 14.04 -13.48 4.44
CA ASP A 136 13.48 -13.49 3.10
C ASP A 136 13.69 -12.15 2.39
N ASP A 137 13.90 -12.20 1.07
CA ASP A 137 14.04 -11.01 0.22
C ASP A 137 12.77 -10.16 0.16
N ILE A 138 11.60 -10.79 0.34
CA ILE A 138 10.28 -10.17 0.37
C ILE A 138 9.51 -10.61 1.62
N TYR A 139 8.63 -9.77 2.15
CA TYR A 139 7.79 -10.17 3.27
C TYR A 139 6.66 -11.08 2.81
N THR A 140 6.49 -12.20 3.50
CA THR A 140 5.33 -13.08 3.32
C THR A 140 4.10 -12.48 3.99
N TYR A 141 2.90 -13.00 3.65
CA TYR A 141 1.68 -12.58 4.35
C TYR A 141 1.67 -13.00 5.82
N GLU A 142 2.29 -14.12 6.16
CA GLU A 142 2.42 -14.59 7.54
C GLU A 142 3.25 -13.63 8.38
N GLU A 143 4.42 -13.21 7.86
CA GLU A 143 5.24 -12.16 8.48
C GLU A 143 4.49 -10.83 8.62
N ALA A 144 3.77 -10.42 7.59
CA ALA A 144 2.98 -9.20 7.64
C ALA A 144 1.92 -9.27 8.75
N ILE A 145 1.21 -10.39 8.89
CA ILE A 145 0.22 -10.60 9.94
C ILE A 145 0.88 -10.54 11.33
N GLU A 146 2.04 -11.15 11.54
CA GLU A 146 2.77 -11.06 12.81
C GLU A 146 3.19 -9.62 13.12
N ARG A 147 3.69 -8.89 12.13
CA ARG A 147 4.04 -7.47 12.25
C ARG A 147 2.84 -6.62 12.65
N TYR A 148 1.66 -6.86 12.04
CA TYR A 148 0.42 -6.15 12.40
C TYR A 148 -0.08 -6.51 13.79
N LYS A 149 0.01 -7.77 14.21
CA LYS A 149 -0.32 -8.19 15.60
C LYS A 149 0.56 -7.48 16.61
N LEU A 150 1.87 -7.40 16.36
CA LEU A 150 2.81 -6.65 17.21
C LEU A 150 2.54 -5.15 17.18
N CYS A 151 2.22 -4.60 16.01
CA CYS A 151 1.85 -3.19 15.85
C CYS A 151 0.61 -2.86 16.70
N LEU A 152 -0.42 -3.69 16.64
CA LEU A 152 -1.63 -3.52 17.46
C LEU A 152 -1.32 -3.63 18.97
N ALA A 153 -0.52 -4.61 19.38
CA ALA A 153 -0.10 -4.77 20.78
C ALA A 153 0.64 -3.53 21.28
N ASN A 154 1.58 -3.01 20.50
CA ASN A 154 2.29 -1.77 20.78
C ASN A 154 1.36 -0.56 20.86
N ALA A 155 0.39 -0.45 19.94
CA ALA A 155 -0.59 0.63 19.92
C ALA A 155 -1.52 0.60 21.14
N VAL A 156 -1.87 -0.59 21.63
CA VAL A 156 -2.64 -0.77 22.86
C VAL A 156 -1.83 -0.36 24.08
N VAL A 157 -0.58 -0.83 24.20
CA VAL A 157 0.31 -0.53 25.35
C VAL A 157 0.60 0.97 25.45
N LYS A 158 0.88 1.63 24.31
CA LYS A 158 1.10 3.09 24.29
C LYS A 158 -0.19 3.91 24.37
N ARG A 159 -1.37 3.27 24.50
CA ARG A 159 -2.68 3.92 24.50
C ARG A 159 -2.87 4.84 23.30
N ALA A 160 -2.48 4.36 22.13
CA ALA A 160 -2.58 5.10 20.88
C ALA A 160 -4.01 5.53 20.58
N HIS A 161 -4.16 6.55 19.77
CA HIS A 161 -5.45 7.04 19.30
C HIS A 161 -6.22 5.94 18.52
N ALA A 162 -7.55 6.03 18.50
CA ALA A 162 -8.39 5.04 17.84
C ALA A 162 -8.04 4.86 16.35
N SER A 163 -7.70 5.94 15.66
CA SER A 163 -7.30 5.93 14.25
C SER A 163 -6.02 5.11 13.97
N GLU A 164 -5.11 5.02 14.94
CA GLU A 164 -3.90 4.19 14.80
C GLU A 164 -4.19 2.71 15.05
N LYS A 165 -5.16 2.41 15.89
CA LYS A 165 -5.57 1.02 16.21
C LYS A 165 -6.48 0.41 15.15
N ALA A 166 -7.23 1.24 14.41
CA ALA A 166 -8.21 0.80 13.43
C ALA A 166 -7.59 0.49 12.05
N TYR A 167 -6.33 0.84 11.85
CA TYR A 167 -5.61 0.59 10.61
C TYR A 167 -5.07 -0.84 10.60
#